data_e1132dfcd49cca88a0770eb94fc83753
#
_entry.id   e1132dfcd49cca88a0770eb94fc83753
#
_cell.length_a   1.000
_cell.length_b   1.000
_cell.length_c   1.000
_cell.angle_alpha   90.00
_cell.angle_beta   90.00
_cell.angle_gamma   90.00
#
_symmetry.space_group_name_H-M   'P 1'
#
loop_
_entity.id
_entity.type
_entity.pdbx_description
1 polymer ?
#
loop_
_entity_poly.entity_id
_entity_poly.type
_entity_poly.pdbx_seq_one_letter_code
_entity_poly.pdbx_strand_id
1 'polypeptide(L)'
;MNFKKLMMSTLLVAAIFSTALVQANVNPIQPKPVNDNDSKSTIVGVAASNDNFSTLVAAVKAADLVETLNSEGPFTVFAPTNNAFGKLPAGTVETLLKAENKGTLTSILTYHVVAGKFEAAAVLEAIKKNNGSFTISTVNGEKLTASVKDGKVMLKDAKGNYSTVILTDVGASNGVIHAIDTVVMP
;
A
#
# COMPACT_ATOMS: atom_id res chain seq x y z
N MET A 1 16.52 -53.48 -53.07
CA MET A 1 15.50 -53.91 -54.05
C MET A 1 14.44 -52.82 -54.08
N ASN A 2 14.61 -51.81 -54.97
CA ASN A 2 13.86 -51.69 -56.21
C ASN A 2 12.36 -51.46 -55.94
N PHE A 3 11.62 -50.45 -56.40
CA PHE A 3 11.58 -49.72 -57.62
C PHE A 3 10.55 -48.60 -57.50
N LYS A 4 10.89 -47.38 -57.85
CA LYS A 4 10.38 -46.64 -59.01
C LYS A 4 8.92 -46.18 -58.96
N LYS A 5 8.82 -44.86 -59.00
CA LYS A 5 8.39 -43.99 -60.12
C LYS A 5 6.92 -44.07 -60.49
N LEU A 6 6.26 -42.93 -60.53
CA LEU A 6 5.74 -42.27 -61.71
C LEU A 6 4.76 -41.19 -61.28
N MET A 7 5.01 -39.93 -61.40
CA MET A 7 4.69 -38.98 -62.48
C MET A 7 3.23 -38.91 -62.96
N MET A 8 2.79 -37.70 -62.96
CA MET A 8 1.96 -36.91 -63.93
C MET A 8 0.72 -36.32 -63.27
N SER A 9 0.68 -35.01 -63.09
CA SER A 9 0.37 -33.96 -64.07
C SER A 9 -1.10 -33.89 -64.44
N THR A 10 -1.72 -32.79 -64.10
CA THR A 10 -2.48 -31.84 -64.92
C THR A 10 -3.35 -30.97 -64.05
N LEU A 11 -3.12 -29.72 -64.04
CA LEU A 11 -3.76 -28.59 -64.77
C LEU A 11 -5.06 -28.04 -64.17
N LEU A 12 -4.92 -26.84 -63.60
CA LEU A 12 -5.69 -25.62 -63.85
C LEU A 12 -7.21 -25.65 -63.66
N VAL A 13 -7.68 -24.91 -62.67
CA VAL A 13 -8.70 -23.89 -62.89
C VAL A 13 -8.62 -22.82 -61.80
N ALA A 14 -8.45 -21.60 -62.25
CA ALA A 14 -8.55 -20.39 -61.45
C ALA A 14 -10.01 -20.13 -61.05
N ALA A 15 -10.26 -19.88 -59.79
CA ALA A 15 -11.47 -19.17 -59.36
C ALA A 15 -11.04 -18.14 -58.34
N ILE A 16 -11.02 -16.92 -58.79
CA ILE A 16 -10.87 -15.71 -57.97
C ILE A 16 -12.15 -15.56 -57.15
N PHE A 17 -12.09 -15.85 -55.88
CA PHE A 17 -13.10 -15.35 -54.93
C PHE A 17 -12.44 -14.37 -54.00
N SER A 18 -12.63 -13.10 -54.35
CA SER A 18 -12.34 -11.96 -53.52
C SER A 18 -13.36 -11.91 -52.40
N THR A 19 -13.07 -12.49 -51.26
CA THR A 19 -13.76 -12.22 -50.03
C THR A 19 -12.90 -11.32 -49.18
N ALA A 20 -13.32 -10.05 -49.10
CA ALA A 20 -12.80 -9.10 -48.15
C ALA A 20 -13.05 -9.62 -46.75
N LEU A 21 -12.06 -10.20 -46.12
CA LEU A 21 -12.05 -10.42 -44.67
C LEU A 21 -11.88 -9.08 -43.99
N VAL A 22 -12.97 -8.52 -43.49
CA VAL A 22 -12.94 -7.49 -42.46
C VAL A 22 -12.29 -8.14 -41.23
N GLN A 23 -11.01 -7.95 -41.05
CA GLN A 23 -10.35 -8.27 -39.80
C GLN A 23 -10.85 -7.25 -38.77
N ALA A 24 -11.83 -7.68 -37.96
CA ALA A 24 -12.12 -7.02 -36.72
C ALA A 24 -10.85 -7.09 -35.86
N ASN A 25 -10.23 -5.95 -35.68
CA ASN A 25 -9.09 -5.77 -34.80
C ASN A 25 -9.58 -5.90 -33.34
N VAL A 26 -9.84 -7.11 -32.90
CA VAL A 26 -10.00 -7.46 -31.49
C VAL A 26 -8.60 -7.43 -30.90
N ASN A 27 -8.22 -6.26 -30.38
CA ASN A 27 -7.12 -6.21 -29.44
C ASN A 27 -7.45 -7.23 -28.32
N PRO A 28 -6.67 -8.31 -28.16
CA PRO A 28 -6.80 -9.11 -26.97
C PRO A 28 -6.47 -8.16 -25.81
N ILE A 29 -7.42 -8.02 -24.88
CA ILE A 29 -7.17 -7.41 -23.58
C ILE A 29 -6.05 -8.26 -22.98
N GLN A 30 -4.83 -7.79 -23.15
CA GLN A 30 -3.71 -8.36 -22.43
C GLN A 30 -4.00 -8.09 -20.96
N PRO A 31 -4.07 -9.12 -20.11
CA PRO A 31 -4.08 -8.89 -18.69
C PRO A 31 -2.83 -8.04 -18.40
N LYS A 32 -3.07 -6.87 -17.81
CA LYS A 32 -1.99 -6.01 -17.29
C LYS A 32 -1.03 -6.93 -16.56
N PRO A 33 0.27 -6.95 -16.89
CA PRO A 33 1.19 -7.80 -16.16
C PRO A 33 1.03 -7.45 -14.69
N VAL A 34 0.62 -8.43 -13.90
CA VAL A 34 0.71 -8.37 -12.45
C VAL A 34 2.22 -8.28 -12.22
N ASN A 35 2.68 -7.10 -11.89
CA ASN A 35 4.08 -6.91 -11.54
C ASN A 35 4.32 -7.76 -10.30
N ASP A 36 5.07 -8.85 -10.44
CA ASP A 36 5.63 -9.64 -9.33
C ASP A 36 6.60 -8.81 -8.45
N ASN A 37 6.63 -7.50 -8.64
CA ASN A 37 7.34 -6.52 -7.83
C ASN A 37 6.61 -6.11 -6.55
N ASP A 38 5.36 -6.52 -6.33
CA ASP A 38 4.64 -6.19 -5.09
C ASP A 38 5.33 -6.76 -3.83
N SER A 39 6.05 -7.87 -3.97
CA SER A 39 6.86 -8.44 -2.87
C SER A 39 8.17 -7.68 -2.61
N LYS A 40 8.52 -6.69 -3.43
CA LYS A 40 9.74 -5.88 -3.33
C LYS A 40 9.48 -4.38 -3.19
N SER A 41 8.24 -3.94 -3.17
CA SER A 41 7.91 -2.53 -3.00
C SER A 41 8.13 -2.10 -1.55
N THR A 42 8.77 -0.96 -1.37
CA THR A 42 8.91 -0.33 -0.04
C THR A 42 7.54 0.10 0.50
N ILE A 43 7.48 0.46 1.77
CA ILE A 43 6.26 1.00 2.41
C ILE A 43 5.64 2.13 1.57
N VAL A 44 6.46 3.05 1.05
CA VAL A 44 5.97 4.14 0.19
C VAL A 44 5.45 3.63 -1.15
N GLY A 45 6.12 2.65 -1.73
CA GLY A 45 5.69 2.02 -2.99
C GLY A 45 4.34 1.30 -2.84
N VAL A 46 4.16 0.51 -1.78
CA VAL A 46 2.90 -0.15 -1.46
C VAL A 46 1.79 0.86 -1.20
N ALA A 47 2.06 1.92 -0.43
CA ALA A 47 1.08 2.97 -0.17
C ALA A 47 0.70 3.73 -1.47
N ALA A 48 1.67 3.98 -2.36
CA ALA A 48 1.42 4.67 -3.63
C ALA A 48 0.63 3.84 -4.64
N SER A 49 0.66 2.51 -4.53
CA SER A 49 -0.13 1.61 -5.39
C SER A 49 -1.58 1.45 -4.94
N ASN A 50 -1.95 2.00 -3.77
CA ASN A 50 -3.28 1.88 -3.19
C ASN A 50 -3.95 3.25 -3.07
N ASP A 51 -5.04 3.44 -3.81
CA ASP A 51 -5.81 4.70 -3.85
C ASP A 51 -6.31 5.16 -2.48
N ASN A 52 -6.51 4.25 -1.54
CA ASN A 52 -6.94 4.58 -0.18
C ASN A 52 -5.91 5.38 0.62
N PHE A 53 -4.66 5.42 0.19
CA PHE A 53 -3.57 6.11 0.85
C PHE A 53 -3.05 7.33 0.06
N SER A 54 -3.77 7.78 -0.95
CA SER A 54 -3.34 8.89 -1.81
C SER A 54 -3.04 10.16 -1.02
N THR A 55 -3.86 10.50 -0.02
CA THR A 55 -3.64 11.64 0.89
C THR A 55 -2.39 11.46 1.75
N LEU A 56 -2.16 10.25 2.27
CA LEU A 56 -0.95 9.92 3.03
C LEU A 56 0.31 10.08 2.19
N VAL A 57 0.29 9.56 0.95
CA VAL A 57 1.42 9.66 0.02
C VAL A 57 1.73 11.13 -0.32
N ALA A 58 0.71 11.95 -0.53
CA ALA A 58 0.87 13.38 -0.71
C ALA A 58 1.51 14.05 0.52
N ALA A 59 1.07 13.68 1.73
CA ALA A 59 1.61 14.18 2.99
C ALA A 59 3.08 13.77 3.18
N VAL A 60 3.44 12.50 2.91
CA VAL A 60 4.82 12.00 2.99
C VAL A 60 5.75 12.74 2.02
N LYS A 61 5.27 13.02 0.81
CA LYS A 61 6.01 13.82 -0.18
C LYS A 61 6.19 15.27 0.28
N ALA A 62 5.15 15.90 0.80
CA ALA A 62 5.20 17.29 1.29
C ALA A 62 6.12 17.45 2.51
N ALA A 63 6.25 16.40 3.33
CA ALA A 63 7.15 16.37 4.48
C ALA A 63 8.61 15.97 4.15
N ASP A 64 8.92 15.62 2.88
CA ASP A 64 10.21 15.06 2.43
C ASP A 64 10.63 13.77 3.17
N LEU A 65 9.65 12.96 3.59
CA LEU A 65 9.90 11.72 4.32
C LEU A 65 9.99 10.47 3.41
N VAL A 66 9.89 10.65 2.10
CA VAL A 66 9.93 9.55 1.13
C VAL A 66 11.22 8.75 1.25
N GLU A 67 12.37 9.40 1.30
CA GLU A 67 13.68 8.74 1.44
C GLU A 67 13.83 8.05 2.79
N THR A 68 13.37 8.69 3.86
CA THR A 68 13.40 8.12 5.22
C THR A 68 12.56 6.84 5.31
N LEU A 69 11.36 6.84 4.73
CA LEU A 69 10.48 5.67 4.71
C LEU A 69 10.88 4.62 3.67
N ASN A 70 11.73 4.96 2.72
CA ASN A 70 12.34 4.03 1.78
C ASN A 70 13.68 3.45 2.25
N SER A 71 14.21 3.94 3.38
CA SER A 71 15.45 3.42 3.95
C SER A 71 15.31 1.97 4.43
N GLU A 72 16.44 1.34 4.70
CA GLU A 72 16.46 -0.01 5.23
C GLU A 72 15.78 -0.06 6.59
N GLY A 73 14.66 -0.86 6.64
CA GLY A 73 13.89 -1.06 7.85
C GLY A 73 14.52 -2.05 8.82
N PRO A 74 13.74 -2.74 9.63
CA PRO A 74 12.28 -2.84 9.50
C PRO A 74 11.51 -1.69 10.13
N PHE A 75 10.42 -1.26 9.46
CA PHE A 75 9.49 -0.26 9.99
C PHE A 75 8.07 -0.83 10.07
N THR A 76 7.29 -0.30 10.99
CA THR A 76 5.85 -0.49 11.02
C THR A 76 5.18 0.87 10.85
N VAL A 77 4.31 0.99 9.85
CA VAL A 77 3.61 2.24 9.57
C VAL A 77 2.11 2.06 9.81
N PHE A 78 1.56 2.88 10.69
CA PHE A 78 0.12 3.01 10.87
C PHE A 78 -0.41 4.01 9.85
N ALA A 79 -0.85 3.51 8.70
CA ALA A 79 -1.27 4.32 7.56
C ALA A 79 -2.72 4.77 7.67
N PRO A 80 -3.00 6.06 7.93
CA PRO A 80 -4.36 6.56 7.89
C PRO A 80 -4.89 6.55 6.45
N THR A 81 -6.11 6.05 6.28
CA THR A 81 -6.79 6.08 4.99
C THR A 81 -7.28 7.48 4.64
N ASN A 82 -7.65 7.72 3.38
CA ASN A 82 -8.26 8.98 2.97
C ASN A 82 -9.48 9.35 3.83
N ASN A 83 -10.28 8.34 4.23
CA ASN A 83 -11.40 8.53 5.15
C ASN A 83 -10.95 8.99 6.54
N ALA A 84 -9.79 8.51 7.01
CA ALA A 84 -9.22 8.95 8.29
C ALA A 84 -8.87 10.45 8.27
N PHE A 85 -8.30 10.91 7.17
CA PHE A 85 -8.04 12.35 6.96
C PHE A 85 -9.35 13.16 6.85
N GLY A 86 -10.39 12.59 6.24
CA GLY A 86 -11.71 13.21 6.15
C GLY A 86 -12.41 13.42 7.51
N LYS A 87 -12.00 12.73 8.56
CA LYS A 87 -12.50 12.95 9.92
C LYS A 87 -11.86 14.14 10.63
N LEU A 88 -10.75 14.66 10.09
CA LEU A 88 -10.15 15.88 10.61
C LEU A 88 -11.03 17.10 10.28
N PRO A 89 -10.97 18.16 11.10
CA PRO A 89 -11.69 19.40 10.80
C PRO A 89 -11.38 19.92 9.39
N ALA A 90 -12.38 20.46 8.70
CA ALA A 90 -12.22 20.99 7.36
C ALA A 90 -11.05 21.99 7.28
N GLY A 91 -10.22 21.86 6.25
CA GLY A 91 -9.03 22.69 6.06
C GLY A 91 -7.79 22.28 6.87
N THR A 92 -7.91 21.34 7.83
CA THR A 92 -6.75 20.88 8.61
C THR A 92 -5.72 20.19 7.73
N VAL A 93 -6.15 19.30 6.83
CA VAL A 93 -5.26 18.59 5.91
C VAL A 93 -4.55 19.57 4.98
N GLU A 94 -5.30 20.50 4.39
CA GLU A 94 -4.75 21.52 3.51
C GLU A 94 -3.75 22.41 4.24
N THR A 95 -4.05 22.76 5.49
CA THR A 95 -3.15 23.55 6.34
C THR A 95 -1.87 22.78 6.66
N LEU A 96 -1.97 21.50 6.99
CA LEU A 96 -0.81 20.64 7.27
C LEU A 96 0.08 20.44 6.04
N LEU A 97 -0.49 20.40 4.84
CA LEU A 97 0.26 20.26 3.58
C LEU A 97 1.00 21.52 3.15
N LYS A 98 0.74 22.66 3.79
CA LYS A 98 1.47 23.90 3.50
C LYS A 98 2.91 23.81 3.98
N ALA A 99 3.82 24.41 3.22
CA ALA A 99 5.24 24.46 3.54
C ALA A 99 5.54 25.03 4.94
N GLU A 100 4.73 25.98 5.39
CA GLU A 100 4.82 26.62 6.72
C GLU A 100 4.61 25.61 7.86
N ASN A 101 3.84 24.54 7.62
CA ASN A 101 3.48 23.52 8.60
C ASN A 101 4.24 22.19 8.41
N LYS A 102 5.27 22.17 7.55
CA LYS A 102 6.08 20.99 7.26
C LYS A 102 6.61 20.32 8.53
N GLY A 103 7.06 21.09 9.51
CA GLY A 103 7.55 20.55 10.79
C GLY A 103 6.46 19.81 11.57
N THR A 104 5.26 20.39 11.65
CA THR A 104 4.11 19.73 12.29
C THR A 104 3.69 18.48 11.53
N LEU A 105 3.66 18.53 10.20
CA LEU A 105 3.34 17.39 9.35
C LEU A 105 4.37 16.27 9.53
N THR A 106 5.66 16.60 9.57
CA THR A 106 6.74 15.65 9.83
C THR A 106 6.56 14.98 11.20
N SER A 107 6.25 15.75 12.25
CA SER A 107 6.00 15.21 13.59
C SER A 107 4.82 14.24 13.61
N ILE A 108 3.72 14.58 12.94
CA ILE A 108 2.55 13.72 12.83
C ILE A 108 2.90 12.44 12.06
N LEU A 109 3.58 12.55 10.92
CA LEU A 109 3.93 11.38 10.11
C LEU A 109 4.92 10.46 10.81
N THR A 110 5.94 11.00 11.49
CA THR A 110 6.90 10.20 12.28
C THR A 110 6.25 9.59 13.52
N TYR A 111 5.18 10.18 14.04
CA TYR A 111 4.35 9.59 15.09
C TYR A 111 3.57 8.35 14.61
N HIS A 112 3.26 8.27 13.31
CA HIS A 112 2.65 7.10 12.69
C HIS A 112 3.66 5.99 12.34
N VAL A 113 4.94 6.24 12.48
CA VAL A 113 6.01 5.29 12.15
C VAL A 113 6.65 4.75 13.42
N VAL A 114 6.80 3.45 13.48
CA VAL A 114 7.46 2.72 14.56
C VAL A 114 8.67 2.00 14.01
N ALA A 115 9.79 2.10 14.71
CA ALA A 115 10.98 1.31 14.40
C ALA A 115 10.76 -0.15 14.83
N GLY A 116 10.98 -1.07 13.91
CA GLY A 116 10.75 -2.50 14.11
C GLY A 116 9.57 -3.05 13.32
N LYS A 117 9.57 -4.36 13.14
CA LYS A 117 8.47 -5.08 12.48
C LYS A 117 7.47 -5.58 13.52
N PHE A 118 6.34 -4.93 13.62
CA PHE A 118 5.25 -5.31 14.51
C PHE A 118 4.08 -5.84 13.69
N GLU A 119 4.02 -7.14 13.50
CA GLU A 119 2.88 -7.82 12.90
C GLU A 119 1.69 -7.82 13.90
N ALA A 120 0.48 -7.89 13.39
CA ALA A 120 -0.72 -7.86 14.22
C ALA A 120 -0.71 -8.95 15.30
N ALA A 121 -0.23 -10.15 14.97
CA ALA A 121 -0.09 -11.26 15.92
C ALA A 121 0.85 -10.89 17.08
N ALA A 122 2.00 -10.29 16.78
CA ALA A 122 2.98 -9.88 17.78
C ALA A 122 2.44 -8.75 18.68
N VAL A 123 1.71 -7.79 18.08
CA VAL A 123 1.05 -6.72 18.84
C VAL A 123 -0.03 -7.29 19.76
N LEU A 124 -0.86 -8.23 19.27
CA LEU A 124 -1.88 -8.88 20.08
C LEU A 124 -1.30 -9.68 21.26
N GLU A 125 -0.19 -10.40 21.03
CA GLU A 125 0.51 -11.09 22.11
C GLU A 125 1.11 -10.12 23.13
N ALA A 126 1.73 -9.04 22.65
CA ALA A 126 2.27 -8.01 23.53
C ALA A 126 1.16 -7.35 24.39
N ILE A 127 0.01 -7.06 23.81
CA ILE A 127 -1.15 -6.54 24.53
C ILE A 127 -1.62 -7.52 25.61
N LYS A 128 -1.74 -8.82 25.27
CA LYS A 128 -2.13 -9.86 26.24
C LYS A 128 -1.13 -9.99 27.39
N LYS A 129 0.17 -9.96 27.10
CA LYS A 129 1.24 -10.06 28.10
C LYS A 129 1.32 -8.83 29.02
N ASN A 130 0.84 -7.68 28.56
CA ASN A 130 0.88 -6.41 29.29
C ASN A 130 -0.50 -5.96 29.80
N ASN A 131 -1.29 -6.88 30.32
CA ASN A 131 -2.59 -6.60 30.96
C ASN A 131 -3.58 -5.81 30.09
N GLY A 132 -3.61 -6.11 28.78
CA GLY A 132 -4.59 -5.54 27.86
C GLY A 132 -4.17 -4.25 27.15
N SER A 133 -2.95 -3.75 27.38
CA SER A 133 -2.40 -2.60 26.66
C SER A 133 -0.90 -2.75 26.44
N PHE A 134 -0.42 -2.30 25.30
CA PHE A 134 0.99 -2.33 24.92
C PHE A 134 1.42 -0.95 24.42
N THR A 135 2.46 -0.40 25.02
CA THR A 135 2.99 0.91 24.64
C THR A 135 4.15 0.74 23.66
N ILE A 136 4.05 1.41 22.55
CA ILE A 136 5.01 1.39 21.45
C ILE A 136 5.65 2.77 21.35
N SER A 137 6.98 2.82 21.22
CA SER A 137 7.70 4.06 20.97
C SER A 137 7.72 4.33 19.46
N THR A 138 7.30 5.50 19.07
CA THR A 138 7.30 5.94 17.67
C THR A 138 8.63 6.57 17.28
N VAL A 139 8.89 6.73 16.00
CA VAL A 139 10.09 7.41 15.47
C VAL A 139 10.15 8.87 15.92
N ASN A 140 9.02 9.48 16.17
CA ASN A 140 8.91 10.81 16.78
C ASN A 140 9.47 10.86 18.24
N GLY A 141 9.65 9.71 18.89
CA GLY A 141 10.07 9.62 20.29
C GLY A 141 8.91 9.59 21.29
N GLU A 142 7.69 9.81 20.84
CA GLU A 142 6.50 9.75 21.67
C GLU A 142 5.92 8.34 21.75
N LYS A 143 4.96 8.17 22.64
CA LYS A 143 4.35 6.86 22.91
C LYS A 143 2.97 6.73 22.29
N LEU A 144 2.76 5.60 21.62
CA LEU A 144 1.48 5.17 21.09
C LEU A 144 1.05 3.93 21.87
N THR A 145 -0.16 3.89 22.39
CA THR A 145 -0.63 2.75 23.17
C THR A 145 -1.59 1.91 22.34
N ALA A 146 -1.23 0.66 22.11
CA ALA A 146 -2.11 -0.34 21.48
C ALA A 146 -2.91 -1.08 22.54
N SER A 147 -4.19 -1.32 22.27
CA SER A 147 -5.12 -2.10 23.11
C SER A 147 -6.06 -2.90 22.21
N VAL A 148 -6.78 -3.86 22.78
CA VAL A 148 -7.82 -4.60 22.05
C VAL A 148 -9.18 -4.23 22.64
N LYS A 149 -10.10 -3.84 21.75
CA LYS A 149 -11.50 -3.61 22.08
C LYS A 149 -12.37 -4.23 20.98
N ASP A 150 -13.36 -4.98 21.37
CA ASP A 150 -14.31 -5.65 20.46
C ASP A 150 -13.60 -6.51 19.37
N GLY A 151 -12.49 -7.15 19.75
CA GLY A 151 -11.68 -7.99 18.85
C GLY A 151 -10.80 -7.21 17.85
N LYS A 152 -10.78 -5.89 17.91
CA LYS A 152 -9.98 -5.02 17.04
C LYS A 152 -8.85 -4.37 17.82
N VAL A 153 -7.72 -4.20 17.13
CA VAL A 153 -6.62 -3.41 17.70
C VAL A 153 -6.98 -1.94 17.60
N MET A 154 -6.89 -1.26 18.72
CA MET A 154 -7.08 0.18 18.82
C MET A 154 -5.78 0.84 19.26
N LEU A 155 -5.48 1.96 18.67
CA LEU A 155 -4.36 2.81 19.02
C LEU A 155 -4.87 4.02 19.77
N LYS A 156 -4.29 4.30 20.93
CA LYS A 156 -4.55 5.51 21.71
C LYS A 156 -3.37 6.46 21.58
N ASP A 157 -3.64 7.68 21.14
CA ASP A 157 -2.64 8.72 20.98
C ASP A 157 -2.32 9.45 22.32
N ALA A 158 -1.35 10.37 22.28
CA ALA A 158 -0.95 11.16 23.44
C ALA A 158 -2.07 12.08 23.93
N LYS A 159 -2.99 12.49 23.07
CA LYS A 159 -4.16 13.33 23.40
C LYS A 159 -5.35 12.53 23.94
N GLY A 160 -5.25 11.19 23.94
CA GLY A 160 -6.31 10.31 24.42
C GLY A 160 -7.33 9.90 23.37
N ASN A 161 -7.14 10.27 22.09
CA ASN A 161 -8.01 9.83 21.01
C ASN A 161 -7.71 8.38 20.61
N TYR A 162 -8.70 7.72 20.05
CA TYR A 162 -8.58 6.35 19.61
C TYR A 162 -8.68 6.24 18.08
N SER A 163 -7.84 5.40 17.53
CA SER A 163 -7.89 4.98 16.14
C SER A 163 -8.02 3.48 16.05
N THR A 164 -8.86 2.97 15.16
CA THR A 164 -9.04 1.53 14.95
C THR A 164 -8.16 1.06 13.80
N VAL A 165 -7.45 -0.04 14.00
CA VAL A 165 -6.76 -0.73 12.92
C VAL A 165 -7.80 -1.51 12.11
N ILE A 166 -7.96 -1.12 10.84
CA ILE A 166 -8.97 -1.68 9.93
C ILE A 166 -8.40 -2.69 8.93
N LEU A 167 -7.10 -2.64 8.69
CA LEU A 167 -6.37 -3.60 7.87
C LEU A 167 -4.99 -3.81 8.48
N THR A 168 -4.57 -5.06 8.59
CA THR A 168 -3.31 -5.44 9.20
C THR A 168 -2.39 -6.15 8.22
N ASP A 169 -1.10 -6.14 8.54
CA ASP A 169 -0.08 -6.99 7.91
C ASP A 169 0.06 -6.82 6.38
N VAL A 170 -0.13 -5.61 5.87
CA VAL A 170 0.23 -5.31 4.49
C VAL A 170 1.74 -5.26 4.39
N GLY A 171 2.32 -6.30 3.78
CA GLY A 171 3.77 -6.47 3.68
C GLY A 171 4.41 -5.48 2.73
N ALA A 172 5.58 -4.98 3.12
CA ALA A 172 6.49 -4.20 2.27
C ALA A 172 7.91 -4.75 2.41
N SER A 173 8.78 -4.45 1.46
CA SER A 173 10.17 -4.94 1.46
C SER A 173 10.97 -4.48 2.68
N ASN A 174 10.66 -3.31 3.21
CA ASN A 174 11.31 -2.69 4.36
C ASN A 174 10.42 -2.56 5.60
N GLY A 175 9.27 -3.26 5.65
CA GLY A 175 8.41 -3.24 6.84
C GLY A 175 7.00 -3.74 6.63
N VAL A 176 6.10 -3.27 7.49
CA VAL A 176 4.68 -3.65 7.51
C VAL A 176 3.81 -2.40 7.64
N ILE A 177 2.68 -2.40 6.97
CA ILE A 177 1.68 -1.33 7.02
C ILE A 177 0.41 -1.84 7.69
N HIS A 178 -0.12 -1.07 8.62
CA HIS A 178 -1.44 -1.27 9.21
C HIS A 178 -2.31 -0.06 8.88
N ALA A 179 -3.43 -0.28 8.19
CA ALA A 179 -4.36 0.80 7.89
C ALA A 179 -5.21 1.16 9.12
N ILE A 180 -5.34 2.45 9.36
CA ILE A 180 -6.12 2.99 10.47
C ILE A 180 -7.23 3.93 9.99
N ASP A 181 -8.30 3.97 10.76
CA ASP A 181 -9.52 4.73 10.43
C ASP A 181 -9.54 6.17 10.94
N THR A 182 -8.54 6.56 11.71
CA THR A 182 -8.42 7.90 12.31
C THR A 182 -6.94 8.28 12.40
N VAL A 183 -6.61 9.54 12.10
CA VAL A 183 -5.24 10.06 12.23
C VAL A 183 -4.91 10.21 13.71
N VAL A 184 -3.82 9.62 14.17
CA VAL A 184 -3.30 9.78 15.53
C VAL A 184 -2.43 11.02 15.62
N MET A 185 -2.53 11.73 16.72
CA MET A 185 -1.83 13.01 16.91
C MET A 185 -0.91 12.97 18.12
N PRO A 186 0.32 13.53 17.98
CA PRO A 186 1.26 13.68 19.08
C PRO A 186 0.82 14.75 20.08
#